data_e0dd62eaa7fb518f353049df06a076ff
#
_entry.id   e0dd62eaa7fb518f353049df06a076ff
#
_cell.length_a   1.000
_cell.length_b   1.000
_cell.length_c   1.000
_cell.angle_alpha   90.00
_cell.angle_beta   90.00
_cell.angle_gamma   90.00
#
_symmetry.space_group_name_H-M   'P 1'
#
loop_
_entity.id
_entity.type
_entity.pdbx_description
1 polymer ?
#
loop_
_entity_poly.entity_id
_entity_poly.type
_entity_poly.pdbx_seq_one_letter_code
_entity_poly.pdbx_strand_id
1 'polypeptide(L)' 'PVVSQIISILRKYGLEIKRMRGDHIIINKVEELPQLRRPIVLVNEKKLSNAVRLNLLKECGEIGIKREEFKDIFENV' A
#
# COMPACT_ATOMS: atom_id res chain seq x y z
N PRO A 1 -9.59 -8.55 6.27
CA PRO A 1 -8.27 -8.89 5.73
C PRO A 1 -7.36 -7.67 5.65
N VAL A 2 -6.11 -7.86 6.00
CA VAL A 2 -5.12 -6.78 6.08
C VAL A 2 -4.96 -6.06 4.75
N VAL A 3 -4.85 -6.81 3.67
CA VAL A 3 -4.60 -6.22 2.35
C VAL A 3 -5.72 -5.28 1.92
N SER A 4 -6.97 -5.69 2.08
CA SER A 4 -8.10 -4.83 1.70
C SER A 4 -8.16 -3.56 2.54
N GLN A 5 -7.78 -3.66 3.82
CA GLN A 5 -7.73 -2.48 4.69
C GLN A 5 -6.64 -1.50 4.24
N ILE A 6 -5.49 -2.04 3.84
CA ILE A 6 -4.40 -1.21 3.30
C ILE A 6 -4.85 -0.51 2.02
N ILE A 7 -5.49 -1.24 1.11
CA ILE A 7 -5.98 -0.67 -0.14
C ILE A 7 -6.98 0.45 0.12
N SER A 8 -7.87 0.27 1.11
CA SER A 8 -8.83 1.31 1.47
C SER A 8 -8.14 2.60 1.92
N ILE A 9 -7.06 2.46 2.68
CA ILE A 9 -6.29 3.63 3.11
C ILE A 9 -5.61 4.31 1.92
N LEU A 10 -5.00 3.52 1.05
CA LEU A 10 -4.32 4.06 -0.13
C LEU A 10 -5.29 4.80 -1.06
N ARG A 11 -6.53 4.33 -1.16
CA ARG A 11 -7.54 5.00 -1.97
C ARG A 11 -7.86 6.41 -1.45
N LYS A 12 -7.78 6.63 -0.15
CA LYS A 12 -7.98 7.96 0.42
C LYS A 12 -6.94 8.96 -0.10
N TYR A 13 -5.80 8.47 -0.50
CA TYR A 13 -4.68 9.29 -0.98
C TYR A 13 -4.55 9.28 -2.50
N GLY A 14 -5.61 8.85 -3.19
CA GLY A 14 -5.63 8.87 -4.65
C GLY A 14 -4.89 7.73 -5.31
N LEU A 15 -4.74 6.61 -4.61
CA LEU A 15 -4.10 5.41 -5.15
C LEU A 15 -5.12 4.33 -5.37
N GLU A 16 -4.89 3.49 -6.38
CA GLU A 16 -5.78 2.36 -6.65
C GLU A 16 -5.02 1.21 -7.28
N ILE A 17 -5.66 0.06 -7.34
CA ILE A 17 -5.08 -1.10 -8.01
C ILE A 17 -5.07 -0.84 -9.51
N LYS A 18 -3.88 -0.93 -10.12
CA LYS A 18 -3.73 -0.79 -11.57
C LYS A 18 -3.78 -2.14 -12.27
N ARG A 19 -3.22 -3.17 -11.65
CA ARG A 19 -3.29 -4.52 -12.18
C ARG A 19 -2.89 -5.53 -11.12
N MET A 20 -3.19 -6.79 -11.41
CA MET A 20 -2.79 -7.91 -10.55
C MET A 20 -2.01 -8.89 -11.40
N ARG A 21 -0.92 -9.41 -10.83
CA ARG A 21 -0.09 -10.44 -11.47
C ARG A 21 0.05 -11.59 -10.48
N GLY A 22 -0.74 -12.64 -10.67
CA GLY A 22 -0.78 -13.71 -9.70
C GLY A 22 -1.27 -13.17 -8.36
N ASP A 23 -0.47 -13.30 -7.32
CA ASP A 23 -0.81 -12.80 -6.00
C ASP A 23 -0.22 -11.40 -5.73
N HIS A 24 0.41 -10.77 -6.72
CA HIS A 24 0.94 -9.43 -6.59
C HIS A 24 -0.09 -8.39 -7.04
N ILE A 25 -0.32 -7.40 -6.17
CA ILE A 25 -1.26 -6.31 -6.44
C ILE A 25 -0.44 -5.06 -6.69
N ILE A 26 -0.56 -4.50 -7.88
CA ILE A 26 0.23 -3.34 -8.29
C ILE A 26 -0.64 -2.09 -8.19
N ILE A 27 -0.21 -1.14 -7.36
CA ILE A 27 -0.97 0.05 -6.99
C ILE A 27 -0.23 1.29 -7.43
N ASN A 28 -0.95 2.22 -8.04
CA ASN A 28 -0.39 3.52 -8.41
C ASN A 28 -1.48 4.58 -8.32
N LYS A 29 -1.15 5.82 -8.65
CA LYS A 29 -2.11 6.93 -8.57
C LYS A 29 -3.26 6.74 -9.55
N VAL A 30 -4.45 7.13 -9.11
CA VAL A 30 -5.65 7.12 -9.97
C VAL A 30 -5.44 7.99 -11.19
N GLU A 31 -4.90 9.18 -10.98
CA GLU A 31 -4.63 10.09 -12.08
C GLU A 31 -3.41 9.66 -12.85
N GLU A 32 -3.46 9.84 -14.17
CA GLU A 32 -2.37 9.38 -15.02
C GLU A 32 -1.05 10.07 -14.73
N LEU A 33 -1.08 11.35 -14.41
CA LEU A 33 0.15 12.11 -14.15
C LEU A 33 -0.02 13.02 -12.95
N PRO A 34 1.02 13.13 -12.10
CA PRO A 34 2.22 12.30 -12.17
C PRO A 34 2.01 10.94 -11.50
N GLN A 35 2.40 9.89 -12.18
CA GLN A 35 2.40 8.56 -11.58
C GLN A 35 3.56 8.43 -10.58
N LEU A 36 3.45 7.48 -9.69
CA LEU A 36 4.56 7.18 -8.80
C LEU A 36 5.72 6.61 -9.61
N ARG A 37 6.92 7.02 -9.26
CA ARG A 37 8.13 6.52 -9.91
C ARG A 37 8.21 5.01 -9.80
N ARG A 38 7.84 4.48 -8.62
CA ARG A 38 7.74 3.06 -8.38
C ARG A 38 6.33 2.77 -7.86
N PRO A 39 5.60 1.87 -8.49
CA PRO A 39 4.29 1.50 -7.97
C PRO A 39 4.45 0.78 -6.64
N ILE A 40 3.42 0.84 -5.82
CA ILE A 40 3.38 0.09 -4.58
C ILE A 40 2.93 -1.31 -4.93
N VAL A 41 3.71 -2.32 -4.54
CA VAL A 41 3.36 -3.72 -4.80
C VAL A 41 3.05 -4.40 -3.47
N LEU A 42 1.85 -4.96 -3.38
CA LEU A 42 1.43 -5.75 -2.23
C LEU A 42 1.27 -7.20 -2.64
N VAL A 43 1.62 -8.10 -1.74
CA VAL A 43 1.34 -9.52 -1.95
C VAL A 43 0.01 -9.82 -1.27
N ASN A 44 -0.91 -10.44 -2.02
CA ASN A 44 -2.25 -10.75 -1.51
C ASN A 44 -2.21 -11.94 -0.58
N GLU A 45 -1.76 -11.71 0.65
CA GLU A 45 -1.63 -12.72 1.69
C GLU A 45 -2.52 -12.35 2.88
N LYS A 46 -2.89 -13.36 3.67
CA LYS A 46 -3.69 -13.12 4.87
C LYS A 46 -2.94 -12.31 5.90
N LYS A 47 -1.64 -12.52 5.99
CA LYS A 47 -0.79 -11.84 6.95
C LYS A 47 0.51 -11.44 6.27
N LEU A 48 0.85 -10.17 6.36
CA LEU A 48 2.08 -9.66 5.79
C LEU A 48 3.25 -9.86 6.74
N SER A 49 4.42 -10.20 6.19
CA SER A 49 5.63 -10.31 6.98
C SER A 49 6.08 -8.94 7.49
N ASN A 50 6.92 -8.92 8.52
CA ASN A 50 7.44 -7.66 9.04
C ASN A 50 8.21 -6.88 7.98
N ALA A 51 8.99 -7.58 7.16
CA ALA A 51 9.76 -6.93 6.10
C ALA A 51 8.83 -6.24 5.10
N VAL A 52 7.75 -6.89 4.70
CA VAL A 52 6.77 -6.31 3.77
C VAL A 52 6.09 -5.11 4.40
N ARG A 53 5.69 -5.22 5.68
CA ARG A 53 5.05 -4.09 6.38
C ARG A 53 5.95 -2.88 6.49
N LEU A 54 7.21 -3.09 6.87
CA LEU A 54 8.17 -1.99 7.01
C LEU A 54 8.44 -1.33 5.67
N ASN A 55 8.56 -2.11 4.61
CA ASN A 55 8.78 -1.58 3.28
C ASN A 55 7.58 -0.76 2.80
N LEU A 56 6.37 -1.25 3.06
CA LEU A 56 5.15 -0.52 2.73
C LEU A 56 5.10 0.82 3.45
N LEU A 57 5.41 0.83 4.75
CA LEU A 57 5.40 2.07 5.53
C LEU A 57 6.42 3.07 5.01
N LYS A 58 7.59 2.58 4.61
CA LYS A 58 8.64 3.43 4.03
C LYS A 58 8.17 4.05 2.72
N GLU A 59 7.64 3.24 1.81
CA GLU A 59 7.17 3.72 0.52
C GLU A 59 6.02 4.71 0.69
N CYS A 60 5.09 4.43 1.59
CA CYS A 60 3.99 5.35 1.86
C CYS A 60 4.48 6.66 2.46
N GLY A 61 5.47 6.60 3.34
CA GLY A 61 6.05 7.80 3.91
C GLY A 61 6.66 8.71 2.85
N GLU A 62 7.26 8.12 1.82
CA GLU A 62 7.85 8.88 0.71
C GLU A 62 6.83 9.69 -0.08
N ILE A 63 5.58 9.27 -0.06
CA ILE A 63 4.49 9.96 -0.78
C ILE A 63 3.54 10.70 0.17
N GLY A 64 3.95 10.87 1.43
CA GLY A 64 3.20 11.68 2.38
C GLY A 64 2.13 10.96 3.18
N ILE A 65 2.07 9.65 3.12
CA ILE A 65 1.13 8.87 3.92
C ILE A 65 1.82 8.47 5.21
N LYS A 66 1.35 8.99 6.32
CA LYS A 66 1.98 8.77 7.62
C LYS A 66 1.69 7.38 8.15
N ARG A 67 2.63 6.83 8.93
CA ARG A 67 2.48 5.49 9.50
C ARG A 67 1.29 5.39 10.45
N GLU A 68 0.83 6.48 11.05
CA GLU A 68 -0.35 6.49 11.90
C GLU A 68 -1.61 6.02 11.16
N GLU A 69 -1.65 6.18 9.85
CA GLU A 69 -2.79 5.71 9.05
C GLU A 69 -2.96 4.20 9.14
N PHE A 70 -1.85 3.48 9.39
CA PHE A 70 -1.86 2.02 9.44
C PHE A 70 -1.89 1.48 10.87
N LYS A 71 -2.06 2.36 11.85
CA LYS A 71 -1.99 1.99 13.26
C LYS A 71 -2.98 0.88 13.64
N ASP A 72 -4.20 0.96 13.12
CA ASP A 72 -5.24 -0.03 13.43
C ASP A 72 -5.01 -1.36 12.71
N ILE A 73 -4.17 -1.36 11.70
CA ILE A 73 -3.88 -2.56 10.91
C ILE A 73 -2.62 -3.25 11.46
N PHE A 74 -1.61 -2.46 11.77
CA PHE A 74 -0.33 -2.96 12.27
C PHE A 74 -0.18 -2.58 13.74
N GLU A 75 -0.34 -3.55 14.62
CA GLU A 75 -0.35 -3.30 16.05
C GLU A 75 0.90 -2.62 16.60
N ASN A 76 2.05 -2.85 15.99
CA ASN A 76 3.34 -2.35 16.48
C ASN A 76 4.00 -1.36 15.52
N VAL A 77 3.20 -0.46 14.99
CA VAL A 77 3.72 0.56 14.07
C VAL A 77 4.19 1.80 14.82
#